data_fba5d80a3ed04ac87a99b5a02f39412e
#
_entry.id   fba5d80a3ed04ac87a99b5a02f39412e
#
_cell.length_a   1.000
_cell.length_b   1.000
_cell.length_c   1.000
_cell.angle_alpha   90.00
_cell.angle_beta   90.00
_cell.angle_gamma   90.00
#
_symmetry.space_group_name_H-M   'P 1'
#
loop_
_entity.id
_entity.type
_entity.pdbx_description
1 polymer ?
#
loop_
_entity_poly.entity_id
_entity_poly.type
_entity_poly.pdbx_seq_one_letter_code
_entity_poly.pdbx_strand_id
1 'polypeptide(L)'
;KGVLNGQDLAGWEATYEAPLTYHYAGLEIGKCGPWSQGPVQLQTLALLNEMGVADWNPVSTDFVHRVTEALKLAFADREAYYGDPDFVKVPLKQLLSREYNRERSKEISDRASLELRPGKISGFEVRMPEFDSSGRGDERFSAMGIGEPTVSKKGETRGDTCHVDVVDRWGNMVSATP
;
A
#
# COMPACT_ATOMS: atom_id res chain seq x y z
N LYS A 1 20.55 16.99 14.62
CA LYS A 1 21.62 16.07 14.21
C LYS A 1 20.94 14.85 13.59
N GLY A 2 21.38 14.43 12.39
CA GLY A 2 20.95 13.18 11.76
C GLY A 2 21.47 11.95 12.51
N VAL A 3 20.87 10.79 12.23
CA VAL A 3 21.25 9.50 12.81
C VAL A 3 22.30 8.76 11.99
N LEU A 4 22.46 9.09 10.70
CA LEU A 4 23.46 8.47 9.82
C LEU A 4 24.87 8.92 10.17
N ASN A 5 25.81 7.99 10.12
CA ASN A 5 27.23 8.23 10.36
C ASN A 5 28.10 7.58 9.26
N GLY A 6 29.43 7.80 9.33
CA GLY A 6 30.34 7.28 8.32
C GLY A 6 30.46 5.75 8.28
N GLN A 7 30.17 5.05 9.39
CA GLN A 7 30.17 3.58 9.42
C GLN A 7 28.96 3.01 8.69
N ASP A 8 27.78 3.65 8.84
CA ASP A 8 26.58 3.25 8.12
C ASP A 8 26.78 3.35 6.60
N LEU A 9 27.43 4.44 6.14
CA LEU A 9 27.73 4.63 4.72
C LEU A 9 28.80 3.65 4.22
N ALA A 10 29.82 3.35 5.02
CA ALA A 10 30.90 2.44 4.65
C ALA A 10 30.45 0.97 4.64
N GLY A 11 29.46 0.61 5.45
CA GLY A 11 28.91 -0.74 5.56
C GLY A 11 27.77 -1.04 4.61
N TRP A 12 27.27 -0.03 3.86
CA TRP A 12 26.13 -0.23 2.96
C TRP A 12 26.59 -0.79 1.60
N GLU A 13 25.94 -1.85 1.16
CA GLU A 13 26.11 -2.44 -0.16
C GLU A 13 24.75 -2.63 -0.85
N ALA A 14 24.73 -2.41 -2.17
CA ALA A 14 23.56 -2.70 -2.98
C ALA A 14 23.37 -4.21 -3.13
N THR A 15 22.17 -4.69 -2.90
CA THR A 15 21.83 -6.10 -3.01
C THR A 15 20.80 -6.34 -4.12
N TYR A 16 20.69 -7.61 -4.54
CA TYR A 16 19.65 -8.06 -5.46
C TYR A 16 18.63 -8.87 -4.70
N GLU A 17 17.35 -8.58 -4.91
CA GLU A 17 16.26 -9.36 -4.36
C GLU A 17 15.33 -9.88 -5.48
N ALA A 18 14.69 -11.03 -5.26
CA ALA A 18 13.66 -11.50 -6.15
C ALA A 18 12.40 -10.63 -5.97
N PRO A 19 11.76 -10.19 -7.07
CA PRO A 19 10.52 -9.43 -6.95
C PRO A 19 9.42 -10.31 -6.34
N LEU A 20 8.53 -9.68 -5.57
CA LEU A 20 7.25 -10.29 -5.23
C LEU A 20 6.34 -10.26 -6.45
N THR A 21 5.70 -11.38 -6.77
CA THR A 21 4.82 -11.47 -7.92
C THR A 21 3.39 -11.84 -7.53
N TYR A 22 2.43 -11.35 -8.31
CA TYR A 22 1.02 -11.71 -8.24
C TYR A 22 0.41 -11.81 -9.62
N HIS A 23 -0.36 -12.88 -9.88
CA HIS A 23 -1.06 -13.06 -11.15
C HIS A 23 -2.43 -12.36 -11.11
N TYR A 24 -2.62 -11.38 -11.95
CA TYR A 24 -3.86 -10.63 -12.06
C TYR A 24 -4.25 -10.46 -13.54
N ALA A 25 -5.48 -10.83 -13.90
CA ALA A 25 -6.04 -10.67 -15.25
C ALA A 25 -5.15 -11.22 -16.39
N GLY A 26 -4.47 -12.35 -16.13
CA GLY A 26 -3.56 -12.97 -17.12
C GLY A 26 -2.16 -12.37 -17.18
N LEU A 27 -1.86 -11.38 -16.36
CA LEU A 27 -0.55 -10.74 -16.23
C LEU A 27 0.15 -11.19 -14.95
N GLU A 28 1.46 -11.31 -14.98
CA GLU A 28 2.30 -11.40 -13.79
C GLU A 28 2.82 -10.01 -13.44
N ILE A 29 2.46 -9.54 -12.24
CA ILE A 29 2.83 -8.22 -11.74
C ILE A 29 3.92 -8.37 -10.70
N GLY A 30 5.10 -7.81 -10.98
CA GLY A 30 6.26 -7.81 -10.08
C GLY A 30 6.38 -6.50 -9.32
N LYS A 31 6.65 -6.58 -8.01
CA LYS A 31 6.91 -5.43 -7.14
C LYS A 31 8.08 -5.73 -6.19
N CYS A 32 8.68 -4.66 -5.66
CA CYS A 32 9.68 -4.75 -4.61
C CYS A 32 9.10 -5.34 -3.32
N GLY A 33 9.98 -5.80 -2.42
CA GLY A 33 9.64 -6.40 -1.13
C GLY A 33 8.99 -5.45 -0.10
N PRO A 34 8.84 -5.89 1.15
CA PRO A 34 8.05 -5.19 2.19
C PRO A 34 8.70 -3.91 2.72
N TRP A 35 9.95 -3.62 2.34
CA TRP A 35 10.60 -2.33 2.57
C TRP A 35 10.01 -1.22 1.70
N SER A 36 9.15 -1.57 0.75
CA SER A 36 8.43 -0.69 -0.16
C SER A 36 6.91 -0.85 -0.01
N GLN A 37 6.14 -0.12 -0.80
CA GLN A 37 4.69 -0.26 -0.88
C GLN A 37 4.23 -1.31 -1.92
N GLY A 38 5.17 -2.03 -2.54
CA GLY A 38 4.87 -3.05 -3.54
C GLY A 38 3.84 -4.08 -3.09
N PRO A 39 4.02 -4.71 -1.91
CA PRO A 39 3.08 -5.73 -1.45
C PRO A 39 1.66 -5.20 -1.19
N VAL A 40 1.50 -3.91 -0.81
CA VAL A 40 0.17 -3.27 -0.66
C VAL A 40 -0.57 -3.26 -1.98
N GLN A 41 0.11 -2.91 -3.07
CA GLN A 41 -0.50 -2.93 -4.41
C GLN A 41 -0.90 -4.35 -4.81
N LEU A 42 -0.02 -5.34 -4.60
CA LEU A 42 -0.33 -6.74 -4.91
C LEU A 42 -1.51 -7.25 -4.08
N GLN A 43 -1.58 -6.90 -2.81
CA GLN A 43 -2.71 -7.27 -1.93
C GLN A 43 -4.01 -6.57 -2.36
N THR A 44 -3.94 -5.30 -2.74
CA THR A 44 -5.11 -4.59 -3.29
C THR A 44 -5.64 -5.30 -4.53
N LEU A 45 -4.77 -5.70 -5.46
CA LEU A 45 -5.16 -6.47 -6.63
C LEU A 45 -5.76 -7.83 -6.25
N ALA A 46 -5.22 -8.50 -5.22
CA ALA A 46 -5.77 -9.75 -4.73
C ALA A 46 -7.20 -9.59 -4.17
N LEU A 47 -7.47 -8.52 -3.41
CA LEU A 47 -8.80 -8.18 -2.93
C LEU A 47 -9.77 -7.88 -4.08
N LEU A 48 -9.34 -7.07 -5.04
CA LEU A 48 -10.14 -6.70 -6.21
C LEU A 48 -10.47 -7.90 -7.10
N ASN A 49 -9.52 -8.83 -7.24
CA ASN A 49 -9.72 -10.06 -8.00
C ASN A 49 -10.82 -10.95 -7.40
N GLU A 50 -10.89 -11.07 -6.07
CA GLU A 50 -11.96 -11.83 -5.40
C GLU A 50 -13.34 -11.17 -5.54
N MET A 51 -13.40 -9.88 -5.88
CA MET A 51 -14.65 -9.14 -6.11
C MET A 51 -15.07 -9.07 -7.58
N GLY A 52 -14.24 -9.56 -8.51
CA GLY A 52 -14.56 -9.53 -9.93
C GLY A 52 -14.62 -8.12 -10.55
N VAL A 53 -13.83 -7.19 -10.04
CA VAL A 53 -13.89 -5.75 -10.41
C VAL A 53 -13.52 -5.49 -11.87
N ALA A 54 -12.85 -6.43 -12.54
CA ALA A 54 -12.43 -6.27 -13.94
C ALA A 54 -13.58 -5.99 -14.91
N ASP A 55 -14.79 -6.47 -14.61
CA ASP A 55 -16.00 -6.30 -15.46
C ASP A 55 -16.80 -5.05 -15.12
N TRP A 56 -16.34 -4.25 -14.17
CA TRP A 56 -17.08 -3.09 -13.68
C TRP A 56 -16.75 -1.83 -14.48
N ASN A 57 -17.74 -0.93 -14.57
CA ASN A 57 -17.51 0.38 -15.16
C ASN A 57 -16.56 1.21 -14.25
N PRO A 58 -15.35 1.57 -14.70
CA PRO A 58 -14.35 2.24 -13.87
C PRO A 58 -14.73 3.65 -13.40
N VAL A 59 -15.74 4.27 -14.02
CA VAL A 59 -16.26 5.59 -13.61
C VAL A 59 -17.52 5.47 -12.74
N SER A 60 -17.93 4.25 -12.36
CA SER A 60 -19.08 4.06 -11.48
C SER A 60 -18.72 4.32 -10.02
N THR A 61 -19.70 4.76 -9.25
CA THR A 61 -19.56 4.95 -7.79
C THR A 61 -19.15 3.65 -7.10
N ASP A 62 -19.71 2.52 -7.53
CA ASP A 62 -19.43 1.21 -6.96
C ASP A 62 -17.97 0.81 -7.19
N PHE A 63 -17.43 1.06 -8.40
CA PHE A 63 -16.02 0.79 -8.68
C PHE A 63 -15.12 1.63 -7.77
N VAL A 64 -15.33 2.94 -7.72
CA VAL A 64 -14.53 3.85 -6.90
C VAL A 64 -14.61 3.44 -5.41
N HIS A 65 -15.81 3.12 -4.93
CA HIS A 65 -16.01 2.68 -3.56
C HIS A 65 -15.24 1.40 -3.25
N ARG A 66 -15.37 0.36 -4.07
CA ARG A 66 -14.73 -0.94 -3.85
C ARG A 66 -13.19 -0.86 -3.93
N VAL A 67 -12.67 -0.10 -4.90
CA VAL A 67 -11.22 0.12 -4.99
C VAL A 67 -10.70 0.86 -3.76
N THR A 68 -11.42 1.88 -3.30
CA THR A 68 -11.04 2.64 -2.10
C THR A 68 -11.07 1.76 -0.84
N GLU A 69 -12.12 0.95 -0.64
CA GLU A 69 -12.19 0.04 0.50
C GLU A 69 -11.12 -1.05 0.46
N ALA A 70 -10.82 -1.61 -0.72
CA ALA A 70 -9.74 -2.58 -0.89
C ALA A 70 -8.37 -1.98 -0.52
N LEU A 71 -8.08 -0.76 -0.98
CA LEU A 71 -6.89 -0.01 -0.59
C LEU A 71 -6.82 0.18 0.93
N LYS A 72 -7.92 0.60 1.56
CA LYS A 72 -7.98 0.80 3.02
C LYS A 72 -7.67 -0.48 3.79
N LEU A 73 -8.18 -1.63 3.36
CA LEU A 73 -7.87 -2.92 3.98
C LEU A 73 -6.39 -3.30 3.80
N ALA A 74 -5.83 -3.14 2.60
CA ALA A 74 -4.43 -3.43 2.33
C ALA A 74 -3.49 -2.49 3.13
N PHE A 75 -3.83 -1.21 3.23
CA PHE A 75 -3.07 -0.26 4.06
C PHE A 75 -3.20 -0.56 5.56
N ALA A 76 -4.38 -1.00 6.04
CA ALA A 76 -4.53 -1.41 7.42
C ALA A 76 -3.62 -2.60 7.77
N ASP A 77 -3.52 -3.58 6.88
CA ASP A 77 -2.63 -4.72 7.04
C ASP A 77 -1.14 -4.28 6.99
N ARG A 78 -0.81 -3.32 6.13
CA ARG A 78 0.52 -2.71 6.10
C ARG A 78 0.88 -2.08 7.45
N GLU A 79 0.02 -1.23 7.98
CA GLU A 79 0.27 -0.57 9.27
C GLU A 79 0.47 -1.58 10.40
N ALA A 80 -0.22 -2.72 10.36
CA ALA A 80 -0.16 -3.74 11.39
C ALA A 80 1.06 -4.66 11.29
N TYR A 81 1.56 -4.94 10.08
CA TYR A 81 2.48 -6.05 9.85
C TYR A 81 3.79 -5.69 9.16
N TYR A 82 3.88 -4.53 8.47
CA TYR A 82 5.09 -4.21 7.72
C TYR A 82 6.15 -3.57 8.61
N GLY A 83 7.37 -3.69 8.16
CA GLY A 83 8.56 -3.09 8.73
C GLY A 83 9.77 -3.50 7.91
N ASP A 84 10.93 -3.03 8.31
CA ASP A 84 12.19 -3.41 7.70
C ASP A 84 12.38 -4.94 7.84
N PRO A 85 12.49 -5.70 6.74
CA PRO A 85 12.58 -7.16 6.78
C PRO A 85 13.82 -7.70 7.49
N ASP A 86 14.85 -6.89 7.67
CA ASP A 86 16.03 -7.25 8.45
C ASP A 86 15.72 -7.32 9.96
N PHE A 87 14.68 -6.62 10.42
CA PHE A 87 14.30 -6.53 11.83
C PHE A 87 12.92 -7.11 12.12
N VAL A 88 12.04 -7.19 11.12
CA VAL A 88 10.63 -7.59 11.28
C VAL A 88 10.26 -8.69 10.30
N LYS A 89 9.74 -9.79 10.82
CA LYS A 89 9.17 -10.83 9.97
C LYS A 89 7.79 -10.39 9.48
N VAL A 90 7.70 -10.09 8.18
CA VAL A 90 6.44 -9.71 7.52
C VAL A 90 5.75 -10.95 6.95
N PRO A 91 4.45 -11.21 7.23
CA PRO A 91 3.74 -12.41 6.80
C PRO A 91 3.28 -12.34 5.33
N LEU A 92 4.17 -12.02 4.40
CA LEU A 92 3.85 -11.79 2.99
C LEU A 92 3.08 -12.94 2.33
N LYS A 93 3.49 -14.20 2.63
CA LYS A 93 2.84 -15.37 2.07
C LYS A 93 1.36 -15.45 2.45
N GLN A 94 1.01 -15.11 3.68
CA GLN A 94 -0.37 -15.09 4.14
C GLN A 94 -1.11 -13.87 3.59
N LEU A 95 -0.51 -12.67 3.66
CA LEU A 95 -1.10 -11.43 3.16
C LEU A 95 -1.45 -11.49 1.67
N LEU A 96 -0.65 -12.19 0.86
CA LEU A 96 -0.90 -12.35 -0.57
C LEU A 96 -1.64 -13.65 -0.91
N SER A 97 -2.01 -14.48 0.08
CA SER A 97 -2.75 -15.71 -0.18
C SER A 97 -4.20 -15.43 -0.61
N ARG A 98 -4.72 -16.31 -1.47
CA ARG A 98 -6.08 -16.21 -1.94
C ARG A 98 -7.09 -16.39 -0.80
N GLU A 99 -6.84 -17.33 0.10
CA GLU A 99 -7.72 -17.61 1.25
C GLU A 99 -7.89 -16.38 2.12
N TYR A 100 -6.79 -15.73 2.46
CA TYR A 100 -6.81 -14.53 3.28
C TYR A 100 -7.57 -13.39 2.59
N ASN A 101 -7.25 -13.09 1.34
CA ASN A 101 -7.87 -11.98 0.62
C ASN A 101 -9.36 -12.22 0.33
N ARG A 102 -9.76 -13.47 0.11
CA ARG A 102 -11.17 -13.83 -0.02
C ARG A 102 -11.97 -13.58 1.28
N GLU A 103 -11.40 -13.90 2.44
CA GLU A 103 -12.06 -13.58 3.71
C GLU A 103 -12.08 -12.07 3.97
N ARG A 104 -10.96 -11.39 3.68
CA ARG A 104 -10.86 -9.94 3.85
C ARG A 104 -11.81 -9.16 2.93
N SER A 105 -12.00 -9.60 1.70
CA SER A 105 -12.93 -8.93 0.77
C SER A 105 -14.39 -8.91 1.26
N LYS A 106 -14.79 -9.85 2.09
CA LYS A 106 -16.12 -9.88 2.72
C LYS A 106 -16.39 -8.74 3.70
N GLU A 107 -15.32 -8.08 4.18
CA GLU A 107 -15.44 -6.92 5.07
C GLU A 107 -15.78 -5.63 4.30
N ILE A 108 -15.73 -5.67 2.97
CA ILE A 108 -16.13 -4.55 2.11
C ILE A 108 -17.64 -4.57 1.93
N SER A 109 -18.31 -3.68 2.63
CA SER A 109 -19.77 -3.49 2.52
C SER A 109 -20.10 -2.36 1.53
N ASP A 110 -21.38 -2.05 1.39
CA ASP A 110 -21.87 -0.92 0.57
C ASP A 110 -21.69 0.44 1.27
N ARG A 111 -21.15 0.46 2.47
CA ARG A 111 -20.84 1.68 3.22
C ARG A 111 -19.35 1.82 3.42
N ALA A 112 -18.85 3.03 3.22
CA ALA A 112 -17.46 3.37 3.52
C ALA A 112 -17.18 3.22 5.03
N SER A 113 -16.09 2.54 5.37
CA SER A 113 -15.63 2.45 6.74
C SER A 113 -14.62 3.57 7.04
N LEU A 114 -14.70 4.17 8.22
CA LEU A 114 -13.70 5.12 8.73
C LEU A 114 -12.72 4.46 9.72
N GLU A 115 -12.85 3.17 9.94
CA GLU A 115 -12.03 2.43 10.89
C GLU A 115 -10.79 1.85 10.22
N LEU A 116 -9.68 1.85 10.93
CA LEU A 116 -8.50 1.08 10.57
C LEU A 116 -8.74 -0.39 10.97
N ARG A 117 -8.85 -1.27 9.98
CA ARG A 117 -9.28 -2.67 10.14
C ARG A 117 -8.21 -3.64 9.67
N PRO A 118 -7.11 -3.84 10.41
CA PRO A 118 -6.13 -4.86 10.04
C PRO A 118 -6.75 -6.26 10.21
N GLY A 119 -6.45 -7.16 9.29
CA GLY A 119 -6.86 -8.54 9.39
C GLY A 119 -6.02 -9.30 10.42
N LYS A 120 -6.50 -10.46 10.87
CA LYS A 120 -5.78 -11.32 11.80
C LYS A 120 -5.02 -12.39 11.04
N ILE A 121 -3.73 -12.53 11.32
CA ILE A 121 -2.86 -13.56 10.75
C ILE A 121 -2.35 -14.46 11.87
N SER A 122 -2.59 -15.75 11.74
CA SER A 122 -2.15 -16.72 12.75
C SER A 122 -0.64 -16.70 12.92
N GLY A 123 -0.19 -16.60 14.19
CA GLY A 123 1.23 -16.54 14.53
C GLY A 123 1.87 -15.16 14.40
N PHE A 124 1.09 -14.11 14.10
CA PHE A 124 1.56 -12.73 14.04
C PHE A 124 0.69 -11.83 14.92
N GLU A 125 1.34 -10.94 15.65
CA GLU A 125 0.67 -9.95 16.48
C GLU A 125 0.32 -8.73 15.62
N VAL A 126 -0.90 -8.21 15.80
CA VAL A 126 -1.34 -6.96 15.19
C VAL A 126 -0.69 -5.80 15.95
N ARG A 127 0.19 -5.06 15.29
CA ARG A 127 0.80 -3.84 15.83
C ARG A 127 0.03 -2.64 15.30
N MET A 128 -0.70 -1.98 16.17
CA MET A 128 -1.41 -0.76 15.77
C MET A 128 -0.55 0.45 16.06
N PRO A 129 -0.39 1.38 15.09
CA PRO A 129 0.23 2.66 15.38
C PRO A 129 -0.64 3.43 16.37
N GLU A 130 0.00 4.09 17.33
CA GLU A 130 -0.69 5.06 18.18
C GLU A 130 -0.92 6.33 17.34
N PHE A 131 -2.17 6.57 16.97
CA PHE A 131 -2.55 7.83 16.36
C PHE A 131 -2.82 8.85 17.46
N ASP A 132 -2.09 9.94 17.44
CA ASP A 132 -2.40 11.08 18.31
C ASP A 132 -3.75 11.67 17.91
N SER A 133 -4.80 11.26 18.64
CA SER A 133 -6.16 11.76 18.45
C SER A 133 -6.36 13.19 18.98
N SER A 134 -5.32 13.81 19.56
CA SER A 134 -5.41 15.14 20.15
C SER A 134 -5.54 16.27 19.11
N GLY A 135 -5.48 15.96 17.82
CA GLY A 135 -5.57 16.94 16.73
C GLY A 135 -4.39 17.92 16.68
N ARG A 136 -3.44 17.77 17.59
CA ARG A 136 -2.16 18.48 17.57
C ARG A 136 -1.18 17.68 16.74
N GLY A 137 -1.38 17.62 15.42
CA GLY A 137 -0.27 17.25 14.54
C GLY A 137 0.92 18.11 14.98
N ASP A 138 2.02 17.47 15.39
CA ASP A 138 3.19 18.21 15.86
C ASP A 138 3.54 19.23 14.77
N GLU A 139 3.35 20.51 15.08
CA GLU A 139 3.61 21.62 14.14
C GLU A 139 5.05 21.56 13.59
N ARG A 140 5.96 20.89 14.32
CA ARG A 140 7.33 20.62 13.88
C ARG A 140 7.39 19.70 12.67
N PHE A 141 6.57 18.65 12.61
CA PHE A 141 6.51 17.76 11.44
C PHE A 141 5.82 18.42 10.25
N SER A 142 4.78 19.20 10.49
CA SER A 142 4.12 20.00 9.45
C SER A 142 5.04 21.10 8.88
N ALA A 143 5.94 21.66 9.69
CA ALA A 143 6.90 22.69 9.26
C ALA A 143 8.09 22.10 8.49
N MET A 144 8.43 20.80 8.70
CA MET A 144 9.55 20.13 8.03
C MET A 144 9.20 19.48 6.69
N GLY A 145 7.93 19.54 6.27
CA GLY A 145 7.50 18.94 5.00
C GLY A 145 7.57 17.40 4.99
N ILE A 146 7.60 16.77 6.16
CA ILE A 146 7.53 15.32 6.31
C ILE A 146 6.07 14.91 6.25
N GLY A 147 5.72 14.16 5.26
CA GLY A 147 4.36 13.84 4.84
C GLY A 147 4.05 14.55 3.52
N GLU A 148 3.19 14.00 2.71
CA GLU A 148 2.78 14.57 1.42
C GLU A 148 1.70 15.64 1.63
N PRO A 149 2.03 16.92 1.83
CA PRO A 149 1.01 17.94 1.87
C PRO A 149 0.64 18.31 0.43
N THR A 150 -0.34 17.61 -0.10
CA THR A 150 -0.95 17.97 -1.39
C THR A 150 -1.65 19.33 -1.34
N VAL A 151 -1.97 19.79 -0.14
CA VAL A 151 -2.60 21.11 0.05
C VAL A 151 -1.84 21.91 1.10
N SER A 152 -1.38 23.11 0.73
CA SER A 152 -0.78 24.03 1.70
C SER A 152 -1.84 24.56 2.70
N LYS A 153 -1.42 25.10 3.86
CA LYS A 153 -2.32 25.77 4.83
C LYS A 153 -3.11 26.94 4.19
N LYS A 154 -2.69 27.44 3.03
CA LYS A 154 -3.36 28.49 2.26
C LYS A 154 -4.32 27.95 1.19
N GLY A 155 -4.53 26.63 1.13
CA GLY A 155 -5.40 26.00 0.13
C GLY A 155 -4.77 25.86 -1.27
N GLU A 156 -3.49 26.21 -1.44
CA GLU A 156 -2.79 26.02 -2.70
C GLU A 156 -2.41 24.55 -2.84
N THR A 157 -2.81 23.91 -3.96
CA THR A 157 -2.38 22.56 -4.31
C THR A 157 -0.93 22.63 -4.79
N ARG A 158 -0.02 21.97 -4.09
CA ARG A 158 1.32 21.70 -4.63
C ARG A 158 1.22 20.52 -5.57
N GLY A 159 1.92 20.59 -6.70
CA GLY A 159 1.96 19.47 -7.65
C GLY A 159 2.32 18.17 -6.93
N ASP A 160 1.59 17.12 -7.23
CA ASP A 160 1.84 15.78 -6.73
C ASP A 160 2.46 14.93 -7.85
N THR A 161 3.23 13.91 -7.48
CA THR A 161 3.78 12.96 -8.43
C THR A 161 2.72 11.90 -8.68
N CYS A 162 2.31 11.74 -9.93
CA CYS A 162 1.50 10.59 -10.31
C CYS A 162 2.27 9.65 -11.23
N HIS A 163 1.88 8.39 -11.25
CA HIS A 163 2.49 7.37 -12.07
C HIS A 163 1.39 6.54 -12.74
N VAL A 164 1.53 6.31 -14.05
CA VAL A 164 0.58 5.53 -14.85
C VAL A 164 1.32 4.47 -15.62
N ASP A 165 0.95 3.22 -15.42
CA ASP A 165 1.37 2.09 -16.23
C ASP A 165 0.20 1.57 -17.04
N VAL A 166 0.40 1.38 -18.33
CA VAL A 166 -0.61 0.84 -19.24
C VAL A 166 -0.02 -0.35 -20.00
N VAL A 167 -0.75 -1.45 -20.00
CA VAL A 167 -0.45 -2.62 -20.84
C VAL A 167 -1.66 -2.90 -21.72
N ASP A 168 -1.47 -2.92 -23.02
CA ASP A 168 -2.55 -3.26 -23.95
C ASP A 168 -2.65 -4.77 -24.21
N ARG A 169 -3.71 -5.18 -24.91
CA ARG A 169 -3.94 -6.59 -25.25
C ARG A 169 -2.89 -7.21 -26.20
N TRP A 170 -2.05 -6.42 -26.81
CA TRP A 170 -0.98 -6.87 -27.71
C TRP A 170 0.38 -6.92 -27.03
N GLY A 171 0.45 -6.56 -25.72
CA GLY A 171 1.68 -6.55 -24.95
C GLY A 171 2.51 -5.26 -25.06
N ASN A 172 1.97 -4.20 -25.67
CA ASN A 172 2.63 -2.89 -25.63
C ASN A 172 2.52 -2.32 -24.22
N MET A 173 3.61 -1.74 -23.73
CA MET A 173 3.70 -1.19 -22.39
C MET A 173 4.12 0.27 -22.45
N VAL A 174 3.45 1.09 -21.64
CA VAL A 174 3.81 2.50 -21.41
C VAL A 174 3.85 2.74 -19.93
N SER A 175 4.91 3.39 -19.47
CA SER A 175 5.08 3.84 -18.08
C SER A 175 5.39 5.34 -18.13
N ALA A 176 4.62 6.13 -17.42
CA ALA A 176 4.75 7.58 -17.40
C ALA A 176 4.64 8.15 -15.99
N THR A 177 5.55 9.05 -15.67
CA THR A 177 5.54 9.83 -14.42
C THR A 177 5.58 11.29 -14.82
N PRO A 178 4.41 11.93 -15.09
CA PRO A 178 4.33 13.33 -15.47
C PRO A 178 4.67 14.28 -14.34
#